data_3e25fd3e300d1c0227beb2d64eb5ee4b
#
_entry.id   3e25fd3e300d1c0227beb2d64eb5ee4b
#
_cell.length_a   1.000
_cell.length_b   1.000
_cell.length_c   1.000
_cell.angle_alpha   90.00
_cell.angle_beta   90.00
_cell.angle_gamma   90.00
#
_symmetry.space_group_name_H-M   'P 1'
#
loop_
_entity.id
_entity.type
_entity.pdbx_description
1 polymer ?
#
loop_
_entity_poly.entity_id
_entity_poly.type
_entity_poly.pdbx_seq_one_letter_code
_entity_poly.pdbx_strand_id
1 'polypeptide(L)'
;FRLVRINAYYDSLNVITEVIARKRQQLVSSVFIILVLMLASSLCMYSLEHEAQPEVFTNAFSGIWWSVSTLLTVGYGDIYPITAMGKMFSIVITFLGVGMVAIPTGIISAGFVDQYSRIKRLSEYANEEEVHFIKVALNTRDAWTGKSIRELGLPQLTMVAAIPGSCNIYVPRADVV
;
A
#
# COMPACT_ATOMS: atom_id res chain seq x y z
N PHE A 1 13.54 22.68 0.29
CA PHE A 1 14.36 21.66 -0.41
C PHE A 1 15.20 20.78 0.53
N ARG A 2 15.54 21.20 1.76
CA ARG A 2 16.25 20.36 2.74
C ARG A 2 15.38 19.29 3.41
N LEU A 3 14.06 19.50 3.49
CA LEU A 3 13.11 18.54 4.09
C LEU A 3 12.93 17.27 3.26
N VAL A 4 13.15 17.33 1.94
CA VAL A 4 13.06 16.16 1.04
C VAL A 4 14.21 15.15 1.28
N ARG A 5 15.35 15.60 1.83
CA ARG A 5 16.47 14.71 2.18
C ARG A 5 16.24 13.87 3.43
N ILE A 6 15.29 14.24 4.29
CA ILE A 6 14.91 13.47 5.48
C ILE A 6 14.30 12.13 5.07
N ASN A 7 13.63 12.07 3.92
CA ASN A 7 13.00 10.85 3.39
C ASN A 7 14.00 9.69 3.11
N ALA A 8 15.28 10.01 2.88
CA ALA A 8 16.31 8.98 2.65
C ALA A 8 16.82 8.33 3.95
N TYR A 9 16.54 8.95 5.11
CA TYR A 9 17.01 8.48 6.42
C TYR A 9 15.97 7.68 7.22
N TYR A 10 14.68 7.72 6.83
CA TYR A 10 13.62 7.03 7.55
C TYR A 10 13.05 5.90 6.69
N ASP A 11 13.48 4.67 6.94
CA ASP A 11 12.91 3.47 6.32
C ASP A 11 11.39 3.36 6.48
N SER A 12 10.84 3.91 7.55
CA SER A 12 9.40 3.96 7.80
C SER A 12 8.61 4.79 6.77
N LEU A 13 9.17 5.88 6.23
CA LEU A 13 8.53 6.66 5.18
C LEU A 13 8.57 5.93 3.82
N ASN A 14 9.63 5.18 3.57
CA ASN A 14 9.72 4.32 2.39
C ASN A 14 8.65 3.23 2.39
N VAL A 15 8.33 2.66 3.56
CA VAL A 15 7.25 1.68 3.71
C VAL A 15 5.89 2.28 3.32
N ILE A 16 5.59 3.52 3.74
CA ILE A 16 4.34 4.20 3.40
C ILE A 16 4.23 4.41 1.88
N THR A 17 5.28 4.94 1.27
CA THR A 17 5.31 5.21 -0.19
C THR A 17 5.20 3.92 -0.99
N GLU A 18 5.84 2.84 -0.53
CA GLU A 18 5.77 1.52 -1.16
C GLU A 18 4.36 0.92 -1.08
N VAL A 19 3.70 1.00 0.09
CA VAL A 19 2.32 0.54 0.28
C VAL A 19 1.37 1.29 -0.66
N ILE A 20 1.46 2.63 -0.71
CA ILE A 20 0.63 3.46 -1.58
C ILE A 20 0.88 3.10 -3.06
N ALA A 21 2.14 2.95 -3.46
CA ALA A 21 2.49 2.60 -4.84
C ALA A 21 1.95 1.22 -5.25
N ARG A 22 2.03 0.23 -4.37
CA ARG A 22 1.50 -1.13 -4.62
C ARG A 22 -0.02 -1.19 -4.67
N LYS A 23 -0.69 -0.45 -3.81
CA LYS A 23 -2.17 -0.43 -3.70
C LYS A 23 -2.81 0.72 -4.48
N ARG A 24 -2.04 1.46 -5.31
CA ARG A 24 -2.51 2.67 -6.02
C ARG A 24 -3.80 2.45 -6.81
N GLN A 25 -3.93 1.33 -7.52
CA GLN A 25 -5.11 1.05 -8.34
C GLN A 25 -6.35 0.88 -7.46
N GLN A 26 -6.24 0.18 -6.34
CA GLN A 26 -7.35 0.00 -5.39
C GLN A 26 -7.72 1.31 -4.71
N LEU A 27 -6.72 2.13 -4.33
CA LEU A 27 -6.94 3.46 -3.75
C LEU A 27 -7.64 4.39 -4.74
N VAL A 28 -7.17 4.47 -5.98
CA VAL A 28 -7.81 5.30 -7.02
C VAL A 28 -9.25 4.86 -7.26
N SER A 29 -9.51 3.54 -7.35
CA SER A 29 -10.87 3.02 -7.51
C SER A 29 -11.77 3.38 -6.32
N SER A 30 -11.28 3.29 -5.09
CA SER A 30 -12.06 3.66 -3.90
C SER A 30 -12.38 5.16 -3.84
N VAL A 31 -11.41 6.01 -4.17
CA VAL A 31 -11.61 7.47 -4.26
C VAL A 31 -12.63 7.80 -5.35
N PHE A 32 -12.55 7.14 -6.51
CA PHE A 32 -13.52 7.33 -7.60
C PHE A 32 -14.94 6.99 -7.17
N ILE A 33 -15.14 5.87 -6.45
CA ILE A 33 -16.45 5.47 -5.91
C ILE A 33 -16.99 6.53 -4.93
N ILE A 34 -16.13 7.06 -4.04
CA ILE A 34 -16.50 8.13 -3.10
C ILE A 34 -16.94 9.39 -3.87
N LEU A 35 -16.20 9.77 -4.91
CA LEU A 35 -16.58 10.93 -5.75
C LEU A 35 -17.92 10.74 -6.43
N VAL A 36 -18.19 9.55 -6.98
CA VAL A 36 -19.49 9.24 -7.59
C VAL A 36 -20.62 9.33 -6.56
N LEU A 37 -20.43 8.74 -5.36
CA LEU A 37 -21.42 8.83 -4.28
C LEU A 37 -21.64 10.29 -3.84
N MET A 38 -20.58 11.08 -3.77
CA MET A 38 -20.61 12.49 -3.40
C MET A 38 -21.42 13.30 -4.40
N LEU A 39 -21.21 13.10 -5.70
CA LEU A 39 -21.98 13.77 -6.75
C LEU A 39 -23.44 13.33 -6.75
N ALA A 40 -23.71 12.04 -6.63
CA ALA A 40 -25.07 11.51 -6.58
C ALA A 40 -25.84 12.04 -5.36
N SER A 41 -25.23 12.01 -4.17
CA SER A 41 -25.85 12.53 -2.95
C SER A 41 -26.07 14.03 -2.98
N SER A 42 -25.17 14.78 -3.61
CA SER A 42 -25.29 16.23 -3.85
C SER A 42 -26.53 16.56 -4.68
N LEU A 43 -26.69 15.90 -5.82
CA LEU A 43 -27.82 16.12 -6.71
C LEU A 43 -29.15 15.72 -6.06
N CYS A 44 -29.19 14.58 -5.37
CA CYS A 44 -30.38 14.14 -4.64
C CYS A 44 -30.75 15.13 -3.52
N MET A 45 -29.78 15.56 -2.72
CA MET A 45 -30.08 16.52 -1.65
C MET A 45 -30.52 17.86 -2.18
N TYR A 46 -29.89 18.37 -3.24
CA TYR A 46 -30.35 19.59 -3.92
C TYR A 46 -31.81 19.46 -4.39
N SER A 47 -32.14 18.34 -5.03
CA SER A 47 -33.54 18.12 -5.51
C SER A 47 -34.55 18.03 -4.36
N LEU A 48 -34.18 17.53 -3.20
CA LEU A 48 -35.08 17.38 -2.05
C LEU A 48 -35.28 18.68 -1.24
N GLU A 49 -34.24 19.53 -1.20
CA GLU A 49 -34.20 20.68 -0.28
C GLU A 49 -34.34 22.04 -0.98
N HIS A 50 -34.04 22.11 -2.29
CA HIS A 50 -34.06 23.40 -3.01
C HIS A 50 -35.39 24.14 -2.92
N GLU A 51 -36.52 23.42 -3.01
CA GLU A 51 -37.85 24.05 -2.91
C GLU A 51 -38.15 24.58 -1.49
N ALA A 52 -37.64 23.89 -0.46
CA ALA A 52 -37.87 24.25 0.94
C ALA A 52 -36.94 25.35 1.44
N GLN A 53 -35.71 25.39 0.90
CA GLN A 53 -34.69 26.37 1.30
C GLN A 53 -33.80 26.81 0.10
N PRO A 54 -34.38 27.58 -0.84
CA PRO A 54 -33.71 28.01 -2.07
C PRO A 54 -32.48 28.90 -1.80
N GLU A 55 -32.47 29.62 -0.69
CA GLU A 55 -31.34 30.48 -0.32
C GLU A 55 -30.12 29.70 0.18
N VAL A 56 -30.32 28.50 0.69
CA VAL A 56 -29.23 27.62 1.20
C VAL A 56 -28.75 26.66 0.11
N PHE A 57 -29.70 25.97 -0.52
CA PHE A 57 -29.43 25.12 -1.69
C PHE A 57 -29.65 25.89 -2.99
N THR A 58 -28.86 26.96 -3.21
CA THR A 58 -28.95 27.84 -4.37
C THR A 58 -28.64 27.15 -5.69
N ASN A 59 -27.71 26.19 -5.65
CA ASN A 59 -27.24 25.47 -6.84
C ASN A 59 -26.69 24.08 -6.43
N ALA A 60 -26.38 23.28 -7.45
CA ALA A 60 -25.80 21.95 -7.21
C ALA A 60 -24.46 21.97 -6.41
N PHE A 61 -23.74 23.10 -6.45
CA PHE A 61 -22.48 23.24 -5.72
C PHE A 61 -22.69 23.29 -4.20
N SER A 62 -23.76 23.93 -3.72
CA SER A 62 -24.14 23.90 -2.30
C SER A 62 -24.47 22.47 -1.83
N GLY A 63 -25.08 21.66 -2.70
CA GLY A 63 -25.26 20.23 -2.44
C GLY A 63 -23.94 19.45 -2.34
N ILE A 64 -22.93 19.77 -3.17
CA ILE A 64 -21.59 19.18 -3.09
C ILE A 64 -20.94 19.53 -1.75
N TRP A 65 -21.00 20.79 -1.32
CA TRP A 65 -20.47 21.21 -0.04
C TRP A 65 -21.10 20.44 1.13
N TRP A 66 -22.43 20.31 1.13
CA TRP A 66 -23.13 19.49 2.11
C TRP A 66 -22.66 18.02 2.07
N SER A 67 -22.57 17.43 0.87
CA SER A 67 -22.16 16.03 0.70
C SER A 67 -20.75 15.79 1.19
N VAL A 68 -19.79 16.68 0.86
CA VAL A 68 -18.41 16.59 1.34
C VAL A 68 -18.37 16.62 2.86
N SER A 69 -19.03 17.60 3.48
CA SER A 69 -19.01 17.75 4.93
C SER A 69 -19.65 16.56 5.65
N THR A 70 -20.70 15.98 5.07
CA THR A 70 -21.42 14.84 5.64
C THR A 70 -20.70 13.51 5.42
N LEU A 71 -20.29 13.21 4.18
CA LEU A 71 -19.62 11.96 3.84
C LEU A 71 -18.25 11.83 4.47
N LEU A 72 -17.50 12.93 4.57
CA LEU A 72 -16.20 12.96 5.26
C LEU A 72 -16.34 13.15 6.79
N THR A 73 -17.58 13.10 7.31
CA THR A 73 -17.88 13.22 8.75
C THR A 73 -17.37 14.50 9.42
N VAL A 74 -17.23 15.60 8.65
CA VAL A 74 -16.81 16.91 9.20
C VAL A 74 -17.99 17.61 9.88
N GLY A 75 -19.14 17.74 9.16
CA GLY A 75 -20.38 18.27 9.71
C GLY A 75 -20.30 19.69 10.21
N TYR A 76 -19.95 20.65 9.35
CA TYR A 76 -19.86 22.08 9.73
C TYR A 76 -21.18 22.64 10.28
N GLY A 77 -22.34 22.10 9.83
CA GLY A 77 -23.65 22.53 10.29
C GLY A 77 -24.17 23.83 9.69
N ASP A 78 -23.47 24.36 8.70
CA ASP A 78 -23.83 25.55 7.95
C ASP A 78 -24.92 25.27 6.90
N ILE A 79 -24.91 24.07 6.30
CA ILE A 79 -25.93 23.55 5.38
C ILE A 79 -26.44 22.22 5.92
N TYR A 80 -27.77 22.12 6.12
CA TYR A 80 -28.40 20.89 6.62
C TYR A 80 -29.82 20.73 6.07
N PRO A 81 -30.35 19.50 5.94
CA PRO A 81 -31.70 19.26 5.47
C PRO A 81 -32.77 19.66 6.52
N ILE A 82 -33.81 20.34 6.09
CA ILE A 82 -34.97 20.69 6.92
C ILE A 82 -36.19 19.83 6.63
N THR A 83 -36.34 19.34 5.39
CA THR A 83 -37.45 18.49 5.00
C THR A 83 -37.37 17.10 5.63
N ALA A 84 -38.50 16.44 5.81
CA ALA A 84 -38.55 15.09 6.33
C ALA A 84 -37.81 14.09 5.40
N MET A 85 -38.01 14.24 4.08
CA MET A 85 -37.36 13.39 3.08
C MET A 85 -35.86 13.63 3.02
N GLY A 86 -35.41 14.90 3.07
CA GLY A 86 -34.00 15.24 3.14
C GLY A 86 -33.32 14.69 4.40
N LYS A 87 -33.98 14.74 5.56
CA LYS A 87 -33.47 14.14 6.81
C LYS A 87 -33.35 12.62 6.70
N MET A 88 -34.35 11.93 6.16
CA MET A 88 -34.30 10.49 5.95
C MET A 88 -33.17 10.11 4.98
N PHE A 89 -33.05 10.83 3.88
CA PHE A 89 -31.96 10.63 2.90
C PHE A 89 -30.59 10.89 3.55
N SER A 90 -30.47 11.94 4.38
CA SER A 90 -29.24 12.26 5.11
C SER A 90 -28.79 11.11 6.01
N ILE A 91 -29.71 10.46 6.71
CA ILE A 91 -29.39 9.28 7.55
C ILE A 91 -28.76 8.17 6.69
N VAL A 92 -29.40 7.83 5.58
CA VAL A 92 -28.92 6.77 4.69
C VAL A 92 -27.52 7.11 4.14
N ILE A 93 -27.35 8.35 3.66
CA ILE A 93 -26.08 8.81 3.10
C ILE A 93 -24.97 8.84 4.16
N THR A 94 -25.27 9.19 5.40
CA THR A 94 -24.30 9.18 6.50
C THR A 94 -23.78 7.75 6.76
N PHE A 95 -24.67 6.76 6.83
CA PHE A 95 -24.24 5.36 6.97
C PHE A 95 -23.40 4.87 5.79
N LEU A 96 -23.81 5.20 4.56
CA LEU A 96 -23.03 4.86 3.37
C LEU A 96 -21.68 5.57 3.36
N GLY A 97 -21.62 6.84 3.77
CA GLY A 97 -20.39 7.63 3.84
C GLY A 97 -19.37 7.04 4.78
N VAL A 98 -19.76 6.67 6.00
CA VAL A 98 -18.88 6.01 6.97
C VAL A 98 -18.30 4.71 6.38
N GLY A 99 -19.15 3.88 5.76
CA GLY A 99 -18.71 2.66 5.09
C GLY A 99 -17.73 2.91 3.95
N MET A 100 -17.98 3.93 3.14
CA MET A 100 -17.12 4.27 1.99
C MET A 100 -15.76 4.80 2.39
N VAL A 101 -15.67 5.66 3.43
CA VAL A 101 -14.39 6.19 3.94
C VAL A 101 -13.55 5.08 4.60
N ALA A 102 -14.18 4.05 5.15
CA ALA A 102 -13.49 2.91 5.72
C ALA A 102 -12.70 2.09 4.67
N ILE A 103 -13.12 2.10 3.39
CA ILE A 103 -12.47 1.31 2.33
C ILE A 103 -11.02 1.75 2.07
N PRO A 104 -10.70 3.03 1.76
CA PRO A 104 -9.31 3.46 1.57
C PRO A 104 -8.44 3.21 2.80
N THR A 105 -8.99 3.47 3.98
CA THR A 105 -8.30 3.25 5.26
C THR A 105 -7.98 1.76 5.46
N GLY A 106 -8.93 0.87 5.16
CA GLY A 106 -8.72 -0.58 5.19
C GLY A 106 -7.68 -1.08 4.19
N ILE A 107 -7.66 -0.53 2.96
CA ILE A 107 -6.66 -0.87 1.94
C ILE A 107 -5.25 -0.49 2.40
N ILE A 108 -5.10 0.70 2.98
CA ILE A 108 -3.81 1.17 3.51
C ILE A 108 -3.39 0.28 4.70
N SER A 109 -4.27 0.02 5.64
CA SER A 109 -3.99 -0.84 6.81
C SER A 109 -3.58 -2.26 6.39
N ALA A 110 -4.30 -2.87 5.44
CA ALA A 110 -3.93 -4.18 4.89
C ALA A 110 -2.57 -4.15 4.20
N GLY A 111 -2.24 -3.07 3.48
CA GLY A 111 -0.93 -2.88 2.86
C GLY A 111 0.21 -2.83 3.87
N PHE A 112 0.02 -2.19 5.02
CA PHE A 112 0.99 -2.20 6.11
C PHE A 112 1.18 -3.59 6.72
N VAL A 113 0.10 -4.32 6.96
CA VAL A 113 0.16 -5.69 7.49
C VAL A 113 0.89 -6.61 6.51
N ASP A 114 0.61 -6.52 5.22
CA ASP A 114 1.30 -7.28 4.18
C ASP A 114 2.82 -7.00 4.20
N GLN A 115 3.20 -5.73 4.31
CA GLN A 115 4.62 -5.32 4.31
C GLN A 115 5.34 -5.80 5.58
N TYR A 116 4.72 -5.62 6.75
CA TYR A 116 5.26 -6.09 8.01
C TYR A 116 5.44 -7.61 8.04
N SER A 117 4.45 -8.35 7.54
CA SER A 117 4.50 -9.82 7.46
C SER A 117 5.63 -10.30 6.54
N ARG A 118 5.90 -9.58 5.45
CA ARG A 118 7.04 -9.89 4.56
C ARG A 118 8.39 -9.68 5.25
N ILE A 119 8.56 -8.54 5.94
CA ILE A 119 9.79 -8.24 6.68
C ILE A 119 10.01 -9.30 7.76
N LYS A 120 8.95 -9.66 8.50
CA LYS A 120 9.01 -10.69 9.54
C LYS A 120 9.41 -12.04 8.97
N ARG A 121 8.80 -12.49 7.87
CA ARG A 121 9.18 -13.76 7.20
C ARG A 121 10.63 -13.75 6.75
N LEU A 122 11.11 -12.67 6.14
CA LEU A 122 12.52 -12.56 5.74
C LEU A 122 13.46 -12.63 6.96
N SER A 123 13.08 -12.03 8.09
CA SER A 123 13.85 -12.12 9.35
C SER A 123 13.78 -13.52 9.97
N GLU A 124 12.65 -14.21 9.90
CA GLU A 124 12.52 -15.60 10.37
C GLU A 124 13.36 -16.56 9.52
N TYR A 125 13.29 -16.44 8.18
CA TYR A 125 14.18 -17.22 7.29
C TYR A 125 15.67 -16.93 7.52
N ALA A 126 16.04 -15.71 7.88
CA ALA A 126 17.41 -15.36 8.22
C ALA A 126 17.83 -15.89 9.60
N ASN A 127 16.89 -16.19 10.51
CA ASN A 127 17.17 -16.70 11.85
C ASN A 127 17.00 -18.21 11.97
N GLU A 128 16.16 -18.85 11.14
CA GLU A 128 15.93 -20.32 11.21
C GLU A 128 16.95 -21.15 10.43
N GLU A 129 17.62 -20.57 9.45
CA GLU A 129 18.80 -21.16 8.85
C GLU A 129 19.97 -20.21 9.10
N GLU A 130 20.91 -20.62 9.96
CA GLU A 130 22.28 -20.09 9.97
C GLU A 130 22.94 -20.39 8.61
N VAL A 131 22.40 -19.82 7.53
CA VAL A 131 23.07 -19.84 6.24
C VAL A 131 24.23 -18.87 6.32
N HIS A 132 25.34 -19.35 6.81
CA HIS A 132 26.59 -18.61 6.78
C HIS A 132 27.08 -18.53 5.33
N PHE A 133 26.88 -17.38 4.69
CA PHE A 133 27.54 -17.11 3.41
C PHE A 133 29.03 -16.88 3.65
N ILE A 134 29.84 -17.85 3.31
CA ILE A 134 31.29 -17.72 3.37
C ILE A 134 31.77 -17.43 1.93
N LYS A 135 32.38 -16.28 1.73
CA LYS A 135 33.06 -15.96 0.49
C LYS A 135 34.48 -16.53 0.56
N VAL A 136 34.72 -17.62 -0.15
CA VAL A 136 36.04 -18.23 -0.28
C VAL A 136 36.71 -17.69 -1.53
N ALA A 137 37.83 -16.97 -1.37
CA ALA A 137 38.66 -16.56 -2.48
C ALA A 137 39.69 -17.65 -2.76
N LEU A 138 39.58 -18.33 -3.89
CA LEU A 138 40.54 -19.37 -4.31
C LEU A 138 41.75 -18.74 -5.00
N ASN A 139 42.92 -19.16 -4.62
CA ASN A 139 44.18 -18.83 -5.28
C ASN A 139 44.61 -20.01 -6.18
N THR A 140 45.37 -19.75 -7.23
CA THR A 140 45.87 -20.77 -8.18
C THR A 140 46.65 -21.91 -7.54
N ARG A 141 47.08 -21.78 -6.28
CA ARG A 141 47.79 -22.79 -5.50
C ARG A 141 46.93 -23.59 -4.53
N ASP A 142 45.64 -23.28 -4.44
CA ASP A 142 44.76 -23.94 -3.48
C ASP A 142 44.38 -25.35 -3.97
N ALA A 143 44.21 -26.27 -3.06
CA ALA A 143 43.89 -27.67 -3.33
C ALA A 143 42.50 -27.84 -4.01
N TRP A 144 41.71 -26.79 -4.05
CA TRP A 144 40.35 -26.74 -4.63
C TRP A 144 40.34 -26.25 -6.09
N THR A 145 41.46 -25.66 -6.54
CA THR A 145 41.56 -25.11 -7.91
C THR A 145 41.59 -26.21 -8.94
N GLY A 146 40.74 -26.15 -9.94
CA GLY A 146 40.66 -27.14 -11.03
C GLY A 146 39.85 -28.40 -10.69
N LYS A 147 39.22 -28.47 -9.51
CA LYS A 147 38.32 -29.58 -9.12
C LYS A 147 36.86 -29.20 -9.34
N SER A 148 36.06 -30.18 -9.72
CA SER A 148 34.61 -29.99 -9.76
C SER A 148 34.03 -29.88 -8.35
N ILE A 149 32.87 -29.19 -8.21
CA ILE A 149 32.17 -29.03 -6.92
C ILE A 149 31.90 -30.41 -6.27
N ARG A 150 31.62 -31.42 -7.10
CA ARG A 150 31.41 -32.80 -6.63
C ARG A 150 32.67 -33.42 -6.00
N GLU A 151 33.83 -33.09 -6.52
CA GLU A 151 35.11 -33.63 -6.04
C GLU A 151 35.66 -32.93 -4.79
N LEU A 152 35.10 -31.78 -4.45
CA LEU A 152 35.47 -31.01 -3.28
C LEU A 152 35.06 -31.66 -1.95
N GLY A 153 34.17 -32.67 -1.99
CA GLY A 153 33.74 -33.38 -0.79
C GLY A 153 33.08 -32.49 0.25
N LEU A 154 32.34 -31.47 -0.19
CA LEU A 154 31.65 -30.53 0.70
C LEU A 154 30.64 -31.27 1.58
N PRO A 155 30.43 -30.85 2.84
CA PRO A 155 29.38 -31.41 3.69
C PRO A 155 28.01 -31.34 3.04
N GLN A 156 27.13 -32.30 3.30
CA GLN A 156 25.79 -32.40 2.69
C GLN A 156 24.90 -31.17 2.93
N LEU A 157 25.21 -30.37 3.94
CA LEU A 157 24.50 -29.12 4.26
C LEU A 157 25.12 -27.89 3.60
N THR A 158 26.13 -28.05 2.74
CA THR A 158 26.80 -26.93 2.07
C THR A 158 26.20 -26.75 0.67
N MET A 159 25.71 -25.56 0.38
CA MET A 159 25.21 -25.18 -0.95
C MET A 159 26.13 -24.10 -1.56
N VAL A 160 26.62 -24.34 -2.76
CA VAL A 160 27.34 -23.32 -3.50
C VAL A 160 26.34 -22.44 -4.23
N ALA A 161 26.20 -21.19 -3.77
CA ALA A 161 25.16 -20.29 -4.28
C ALA A 161 25.54 -19.60 -5.58
N ALA A 162 26.80 -19.17 -5.74
CA ALA A 162 27.30 -18.53 -6.94
C ALA A 162 28.81 -18.54 -7.03
N ILE A 163 29.35 -18.63 -8.25
CA ILE A 163 30.77 -18.47 -8.55
C ILE A 163 30.93 -17.22 -9.42
N PRO A 164 31.61 -16.17 -8.94
CA PRO A 164 31.87 -14.99 -9.77
C PRO A 164 32.87 -15.32 -10.86
N GLY A 165 32.45 -15.27 -12.12
CA GLY A 165 33.33 -15.31 -13.28
C GLY A 165 33.81 -13.92 -13.70
N SER A 166 34.72 -13.84 -14.65
CA SER A 166 35.30 -12.57 -15.11
C SER A 166 34.28 -11.60 -15.76
N CYS A 167 33.12 -12.08 -16.19
CA CYS A 167 32.04 -11.26 -16.78
C CYS A 167 30.61 -11.64 -16.33
N ASN A 168 30.41 -12.82 -15.72
CA ASN A 168 29.07 -13.32 -15.33
C ASN A 168 29.15 -14.07 -14.01
N ILE A 169 28.01 -14.08 -13.29
CA ILE A 169 27.82 -14.93 -12.10
C ILE A 169 27.23 -16.26 -12.60
N TYR A 170 27.94 -17.34 -12.35
CA TYR A 170 27.47 -18.69 -12.67
C TYR A 170 26.74 -19.29 -11.47
N VAL A 171 25.51 -19.76 -11.68
CA VAL A 171 24.84 -20.62 -10.73
C VAL A 171 25.39 -22.05 -10.94
N PRO A 172 26.08 -22.63 -9.96
CA PRO A 172 26.78 -23.89 -10.18
C PRO A 172 25.79 -25.05 -10.35
N ARG A 173 26.04 -25.87 -11.36
CA ARG A 173 25.52 -27.25 -11.41
C ARG A 173 26.62 -28.16 -10.87
N ALA A 174 26.23 -29.39 -10.45
CA ALA A 174 27.15 -30.32 -9.79
C ALA A 174 28.41 -30.69 -10.62
N ASP A 175 28.37 -30.40 -11.93
CA ASP A 175 29.35 -30.73 -12.95
C ASP A 175 30.21 -29.54 -13.41
N VAL A 176 30.06 -28.37 -12.80
CA VAL A 176 30.89 -27.19 -13.11
C VAL A 176 32.23 -27.30 -12.43
N VAL A 177 33.32 -27.13 -13.20
CA VAL A 177 34.73 -27.14 -12.78
C VAL A 177 35.19 -25.72 -12.44
#